data_2a1e0ee04ccdce653ede4b1757435405
#
_entry.id   2a1e0ee04ccdce653ede4b1757435405
#
_cell.length_a   1.000
_cell.length_b   1.000
_cell.length_c   1.000
_cell.angle_alpha   90.00
_cell.angle_beta   90.00
_cell.angle_gamma   90.00
#
_symmetry.space_group_name_H-M   'P 1'
#
loop_
_entity.id
_entity.type
_entity.pdbx_description
1 polymer ?
#
loop_
_entity_poly.entity_id
_entity_poly.type
_entity_poly.pdbx_seq_one_letter_code
_entity_poly.pdbx_strand_id
1 'polypeptide(L)'
;MSTLICFALKEEAAPFRKIAAGKSGISILITGIGRKNAEKSVREFLATNSPELVLTCGFAGGLNPDLKLGEVVFELTDRRGEFHEPQTEKKIRDSQSSSLREKLLATGAKPTKFFCADRITTTVAEKKKLCAETGADAVEMESEAIHAVCRERGIPCPTVRVISDTANEGLPLDFNRLFKPDMNLDYGKLAWAIAKSPGKIGALLKLQKQTRFAAERLADTLSRLL
;
A
#
# COMPACT_ATOMS: atom_id res chain seq x y z
N MET A 1 16.20 -16.02 4.52
CA MET A 1 15.32 -14.98 5.13
C MET A 1 13.89 -15.24 4.67
N SER A 2 12.99 -15.50 5.61
CA SER A 2 11.57 -15.70 5.30
C SER A 2 10.84 -14.35 5.31
N THR A 3 10.15 -14.02 4.22
CA THR A 3 9.49 -12.73 4.03
C THR A 3 8.01 -12.92 3.76
N LEU A 4 7.16 -12.24 4.52
CA LEU A 4 5.74 -12.12 4.24
C LEU A 4 5.48 -10.79 3.51
N ILE A 5 4.74 -10.86 2.39
CA ILE A 5 4.32 -9.67 1.64
C ILE A 5 2.80 -9.59 1.70
N CYS A 6 2.30 -8.52 2.30
CA CYS A 6 0.88 -8.26 2.45
C CYS A 6 0.39 -7.30 1.36
N PHE A 7 -0.70 -7.66 0.69
CA PHE A 7 -1.42 -6.80 -0.24
C PHE A 7 -2.90 -6.75 0.16
N ALA A 8 -3.54 -5.61 -0.01
CA ALA A 8 -4.98 -5.51 0.26
C ALA A 8 -5.81 -6.23 -0.81
N LEU A 9 -5.40 -6.16 -2.07
CA LEU A 9 -6.14 -6.67 -3.22
C LEU A 9 -5.36 -7.72 -4.01
N LYS A 10 -6.10 -8.64 -4.64
CA LYS A 10 -5.52 -9.62 -5.57
C LYS A 10 -4.89 -8.95 -6.80
N GLU A 11 -5.47 -7.85 -7.25
CA GLU A 11 -5.02 -7.04 -8.39
C GLU A 11 -3.65 -6.42 -8.14
N GLU A 12 -3.38 -5.98 -6.92
CA GLU A 12 -2.07 -5.45 -6.49
C GLU A 12 -0.99 -6.55 -6.51
N ALA A 13 -1.36 -7.73 -6.02
CA ALA A 13 -0.45 -8.85 -5.90
C ALA A 13 -0.20 -9.60 -7.23
N ALA A 14 -1.13 -9.53 -8.18
CA ALA A 14 -1.15 -10.40 -9.36
C ALA A 14 0.13 -10.34 -10.22
N PRO A 15 0.71 -9.16 -10.53
CA PRO A 15 1.97 -9.11 -11.28
C PRO A 15 3.13 -9.72 -10.48
N PHE A 16 3.24 -9.41 -9.19
CA PHE A 16 4.32 -9.92 -8.35
C PHE A 16 4.21 -11.42 -8.09
N ARG A 17 3.01 -11.98 -7.93
CA ARG A 17 2.81 -13.42 -7.80
C ARG A 17 3.43 -14.22 -8.95
N LYS A 18 3.35 -13.70 -10.19
CA LYS A 18 3.95 -14.34 -11.36
C LYS A 18 5.48 -14.37 -11.25
N ILE A 19 6.09 -13.29 -10.75
CA ILE A 19 7.54 -13.15 -10.59
C ILE A 19 8.05 -13.99 -9.40
N ALA A 20 7.28 -14.02 -8.32
CA ALA A 20 7.62 -14.76 -7.10
C ALA A 20 7.38 -16.26 -7.20
N ALA A 21 6.70 -16.73 -8.27
CA ALA A 21 6.43 -18.14 -8.46
C ALA A 21 7.74 -18.96 -8.49
N GLY A 22 7.87 -19.91 -7.56
CA GLY A 22 9.06 -20.73 -7.40
C GLY A 22 10.20 -20.14 -6.57
N LYS A 23 10.09 -18.89 -6.09
CA LYS A 23 11.08 -18.34 -5.14
C LYS A 23 10.78 -18.86 -3.73
N SER A 24 11.75 -19.54 -3.13
CA SER A 24 11.65 -20.00 -1.73
C SER A 24 11.76 -18.85 -0.74
N GLY A 25 11.09 -18.97 0.40
CA GLY A 25 11.16 -17.99 1.48
C GLY A 25 10.25 -16.77 1.32
N ILE A 26 9.44 -16.68 0.27
CA ILE A 26 8.46 -15.60 0.06
C ILE A 26 7.05 -16.15 0.25
N SER A 27 6.28 -15.53 1.14
CA SER A 27 4.85 -15.77 1.32
C SER A 27 4.06 -14.51 0.90
N ILE A 28 2.93 -14.69 0.21
CA ILE A 28 2.07 -13.59 -0.21
C ILE A 28 0.70 -13.75 0.45
N LEU A 29 0.30 -12.75 1.22
CA LEU A 29 -0.99 -12.70 1.91
C LEU A 29 -1.88 -11.61 1.28
N ILE A 30 -3.12 -11.96 0.94
CA ILE A 30 -4.15 -10.98 0.60
C ILE A 30 -4.95 -10.70 1.87
N THR A 31 -4.80 -9.49 2.38
CA THR A 31 -5.37 -9.11 3.67
C THR A 31 -6.84 -8.67 3.58
N GLY A 32 -7.27 -8.21 2.41
CA GLY A 32 -8.48 -7.41 2.26
C GLY A 32 -8.24 -5.93 2.57
N ILE A 33 -9.18 -5.08 2.16
CA ILE A 33 -9.10 -3.63 2.31
C ILE A 33 -9.40 -3.22 3.76
N GLY A 34 -8.62 -2.26 4.27
CA GLY A 34 -8.84 -1.56 5.52
C GLY A 34 -8.28 -2.25 6.76
N ARG A 35 -8.12 -1.46 7.82
CA ARG A 35 -7.43 -1.83 9.08
C ARG A 35 -7.90 -3.16 9.67
N LYS A 36 -9.24 -3.36 9.78
CA LYS A 36 -9.81 -4.56 10.43
C LYS A 36 -9.47 -5.85 9.70
N ASN A 37 -9.60 -5.85 8.36
CA ASN A 37 -9.27 -7.01 7.55
C ASN A 37 -7.78 -7.29 7.56
N ALA A 38 -6.95 -6.24 7.46
CA ALA A 38 -5.51 -6.34 7.51
C ALA A 38 -5.02 -6.91 8.84
N GLU A 39 -5.51 -6.37 9.96
CA GLU A 39 -5.18 -6.87 11.30
C GLU A 39 -5.55 -8.35 11.46
N LYS A 40 -6.79 -8.71 11.14
CA LYS A 40 -7.28 -10.08 11.26
C LYS A 40 -6.43 -11.04 10.46
N SER A 41 -6.23 -10.77 9.17
CA SER A 41 -5.51 -11.66 8.27
C SER A 41 -4.04 -11.83 8.66
N VAL A 42 -3.37 -10.77 9.11
CA VAL A 42 -1.97 -10.84 9.56
C VAL A 42 -1.87 -11.60 10.89
N ARG A 43 -2.77 -11.37 11.85
CA ARG A 43 -2.80 -12.13 13.11
C ARG A 43 -3.00 -13.62 12.86
N GLU A 44 -3.94 -14.00 11.99
CA GLU A 44 -4.19 -15.40 11.62
C GLU A 44 -2.95 -16.03 10.97
N PHE A 45 -2.29 -15.34 10.04
CA PHE A 45 -1.08 -15.84 9.41
C PHE A 45 0.05 -16.02 10.41
N LEU A 46 0.30 -15.02 11.26
CA LEU A 46 1.38 -15.05 12.26
C LEU A 46 1.09 -15.98 13.46
N ALA A 47 -0.11 -16.54 13.58
CA ALA A 47 -0.40 -17.56 14.59
C ALA A 47 0.34 -18.88 14.31
N THR A 48 0.63 -19.19 13.05
CA THR A 48 1.27 -20.44 12.62
C THR A 48 2.58 -20.23 11.85
N ASN A 49 2.95 -18.97 11.57
CA ASN A 49 4.13 -18.63 10.79
C ASN A 49 4.96 -17.55 11.50
N SER A 50 6.28 -17.60 11.34
CA SER A 50 7.21 -16.64 11.94
C SER A 50 8.16 -16.07 10.87
N PRO A 51 7.69 -15.14 10.01
CA PRO A 51 8.56 -14.50 9.03
C PRO A 51 9.58 -13.58 9.72
N GLU A 52 10.75 -13.45 9.13
CA GLU A 52 11.80 -12.53 9.60
C GLU A 52 11.54 -11.09 9.19
N LEU A 53 10.74 -10.88 8.14
CA LEU A 53 10.34 -9.58 7.59
C LEU A 53 8.90 -9.65 7.11
N VAL A 54 8.13 -8.61 7.40
CA VAL A 54 6.82 -8.36 6.79
C VAL A 54 6.91 -7.10 5.95
N LEU A 55 6.44 -7.14 4.71
CA LEU A 55 6.28 -5.95 3.86
C LEU A 55 4.80 -5.67 3.71
N THR A 56 4.34 -4.48 4.10
CA THR A 56 3.00 -4.02 3.72
C THR A 56 3.10 -3.30 2.37
N CYS A 57 2.48 -3.90 1.35
CA CYS A 57 2.56 -3.47 -0.03
C CYS A 57 1.19 -3.18 -0.62
N GLY A 58 1.13 -2.38 -1.69
CA GLY A 58 -0.12 -2.10 -2.41
C GLY A 58 -0.16 -0.70 -2.99
N PHE A 59 -1.38 -0.24 -3.29
CA PHE A 59 -1.63 1.09 -3.81
C PHE A 59 -1.65 2.15 -2.70
N ALA A 60 -1.34 3.38 -3.10
CA ALA A 60 -1.58 4.58 -2.29
C ALA A 60 -2.07 5.72 -3.18
N GLY A 61 -2.97 6.53 -2.65
CA GLY A 61 -3.33 7.82 -3.26
C GLY A 61 -2.28 8.87 -2.96
N GLY A 62 -1.80 9.58 -3.98
CA GLY A 62 -0.88 10.70 -3.80
C GLY A 62 -1.58 11.88 -3.14
N LEU A 63 -0.94 12.47 -2.13
CA LEU A 63 -1.36 13.72 -1.49
C LEU A 63 -0.40 14.86 -1.87
N ASN A 64 0.90 14.56 -1.95
CA ASN A 64 1.91 15.50 -2.43
C ASN A 64 1.83 15.59 -3.97
N PRO A 65 1.68 16.81 -4.56
CA PRO A 65 1.56 17.01 -6.00
C PRO A 65 2.81 16.60 -6.80
N ASP A 66 3.96 16.47 -6.15
CA ASP A 66 5.22 16.05 -6.79
C ASP A 66 5.27 14.53 -7.04
N LEU A 67 4.39 13.76 -6.38
CA LEU A 67 4.30 12.33 -6.60
C LEU A 67 3.50 12.00 -7.88
N LYS A 68 4.10 11.15 -8.72
CA LYS A 68 3.54 10.77 -10.02
C LYS A 68 2.94 9.36 -9.98
N LEU A 69 1.99 9.13 -10.86
CA LEU A 69 1.43 7.79 -11.10
C LEU A 69 2.53 6.77 -11.36
N GLY A 70 2.49 5.63 -10.67
CA GLY A 70 3.45 4.54 -10.80
C GLY A 70 4.79 4.77 -10.08
N GLU A 71 4.97 5.89 -9.38
CA GLU A 71 6.14 6.05 -8.49
C GLU A 71 5.98 5.13 -7.28
N VAL A 72 7.05 4.40 -6.98
CA VAL A 72 7.11 3.58 -5.78
C VAL A 72 7.65 4.42 -4.63
N VAL A 73 6.96 4.35 -3.52
CA VAL A 73 7.23 5.14 -2.31
C VAL A 73 7.32 4.21 -1.10
N PHE A 74 8.11 4.57 -0.09
CA PHE A 74 8.30 3.72 1.06
C PHE A 74 8.48 4.49 2.36
N GLU A 75 8.15 3.83 3.46
CA GLU A 75 8.41 4.25 4.82
C GLU A 75 9.01 3.07 5.59
N LEU A 76 10.08 3.34 6.33
CA LEU A 76 10.73 2.34 7.15
C LEU A 76 10.33 2.52 8.61
N THR A 77 9.96 1.43 9.25
CA THR A 77 9.78 1.36 10.70
C THR A 77 10.92 0.55 11.30
N ASP A 78 11.40 0.93 12.47
CA ASP A 78 12.32 0.10 13.23
C ASP A 78 11.58 -1.07 13.90
N ARG A 79 12.35 -1.98 14.58
CA ARG A 79 11.76 -3.10 15.34
C ARG A 79 10.86 -2.67 16.49
N ARG A 80 10.97 -1.41 16.95
CA ARG A 80 10.10 -0.81 17.97
C ARG A 80 8.86 -0.17 17.35
N GLY A 81 8.79 -0.11 16.01
CA GLY A 81 7.71 0.50 15.26
C GLY A 81 7.74 2.03 15.31
N GLU A 82 8.89 2.62 15.58
CA GLU A 82 9.08 4.06 15.47
C GLU A 82 9.32 4.42 13.99
N PHE A 83 8.60 5.45 13.52
CA PHE A 83 8.78 5.98 12.18
C PHE A 83 10.06 6.81 12.12
N HIS A 84 10.89 6.56 11.10
CA HIS A 84 12.07 7.38 10.88
C HIS A 84 11.72 8.53 9.95
N GLU A 85 11.82 9.75 10.45
CA GLU A 85 11.72 10.94 9.59
C GLU A 85 12.79 10.91 8.47
N PRO A 86 12.44 11.36 7.25
CA PRO A 86 13.32 11.28 6.09
C PRO A 86 14.67 12.01 6.24
N GLN A 87 14.83 12.88 7.24
CA GLN A 87 15.95 13.81 7.37
C GLN A 87 16.85 13.66 8.60
N THR A 88 16.57 12.72 9.51
CA THR A 88 17.46 12.54 10.66
C THR A 88 18.43 11.37 10.44
N GLU A 89 19.66 11.67 10.10
CA GLU A 89 20.81 10.76 10.04
C GLU A 89 21.22 10.16 11.40
N LYS A 90 20.30 10.06 12.35
CA LYS A 90 20.59 9.51 13.66
C LYS A 90 20.59 7.99 13.59
N LYS A 91 21.79 7.43 13.26
CA LYS A 91 22.23 6.04 13.50
C LYS A 91 21.09 5.00 13.51
N ILE A 92 20.65 4.60 12.31
CA ILE A 92 19.99 3.32 12.11
C ILE A 92 21.05 2.24 12.38
N ARG A 93 21.12 1.74 13.61
CA ARG A 93 22.06 0.69 14.03
C ARG A 93 21.56 -0.73 13.68
N ASP A 94 20.58 -0.87 12.79
CA ASP A 94 20.17 -2.15 12.25
C ASP A 94 20.68 -2.28 10.82
N SER A 95 21.67 -3.14 10.62
CA SER A 95 22.28 -3.43 9.31
C SER A 95 21.24 -3.88 8.26
N GLN A 96 20.13 -4.46 8.68
CA GLN A 96 19.04 -4.90 7.81
C GLN A 96 18.20 -3.73 7.29
N SER A 97 17.87 -2.75 8.14
CA SER A 97 17.07 -1.58 7.71
C SER A 97 17.86 -0.67 6.79
N SER A 98 19.16 -0.49 7.03
CA SER A 98 20.03 0.29 6.13
C SER A 98 20.17 -0.38 4.77
N SER A 99 20.39 -1.69 4.73
CA SER A 99 20.48 -2.46 3.49
C SER A 99 19.17 -2.43 2.69
N LEU A 100 18.01 -2.56 3.36
CA LEU A 100 16.71 -2.48 2.69
C LEU A 100 16.46 -1.07 2.13
N ARG A 101 16.79 -0.02 2.88
CA ARG A 101 16.69 1.37 2.43
C ARG A 101 17.53 1.62 1.18
N GLU A 102 18.78 1.20 1.20
CA GLU A 102 19.69 1.33 0.05
C GLU A 102 19.16 0.62 -1.18
N LYS A 103 18.66 -0.61 -1.02
CA LYS A 103 18.04 -1.36 -2.11
C LYS A 103 16.80 -0.65 -2.66
N LEU A 104 15.90 -0.14 -1.81
CA LEU A 104 14.72 0.61 -2.25
C LEU A 104 15.11 1.88 -3.01
N LEU A 105 16.06 2.66 -2.49
CA LEU A 105 16.57 3.84 -3.19
C LEU A 105 17.21 3.48 -4.54
N ALA A 106 17.94 2.38 -4.61
CA ALA A 106 18.56 1.91 -5.87
C ALA A 106 17.51 1.48 -6.93
N THR A 107 16.30 1.11 -6.52
CA THR A 107 15.19 0.87 -7.45
C THR A 107 14.52 2.15 -7.94
N GLY A 108 14.88 3.31 -7.39
CA GLY A 108 14.23 4.60 -7.64
C GLY A 108 13.02 4.87 -6.75
N ALA A 109 12.78 4.05 -5.73
CA ALA A 109 11.72 4.30 -4.76
C ALA A 109 12.07 5.51 -3.88
N LYS A 110 11.04 6.28 -3.48
CA LYS A 110 11.19 7.53 -2.73
C LYS A 110 10.76 7.35 -1.26
N PRO A 111 11.55 7.85 -0.29
CA PRO A 111 11.09 7.95 1.09
C PRO A 111 9.85 8.84 1.14
N THR A 112 8.85 8.44 1.92
CA THR A 112 7.54 9.09 1.89
C THR A 112 6.87 8.95 3.24
N LYS A 113 6.16 9.98 3.69
CA LYS A 113 5.31 9.94 4.88
C LYS A 113 3.90 9.51 4.50
N PHE A 114 3.41 8.43 5.10
CA PHE A 114 2.04 7.96 4.88
C PHE A 114 1.06 8.44 5.94
N PHE A 115 -0.19 8.56 5.53
CA PHE A 115 -1.33 8.64 6.42
C PHE A 115 -2.22 7.41 6.20
N CYS A 116 -2.50 6.68 7.27
CA CYS A 116 -3.38 5.53 7.22
C CYS A 116 -4.81 5.96 7.51
N ALA A 117 -5.65 6.04 6.47
CA ALA A 117 -7.02 6.50 6.55
C ALA A 117 -8.01 5.37 6.86
N ASP A 118 -9.17 5.73 7.43
CA ASP A 118 -10.26 4.78 7.69
C ASP A 118 -11.19 4.59 6.47
N ARG A 119 -11.06 5.45 5.45
CA ARG A 119 -11.87 5.41 4.23
C ARG A 119 -11.06 5.87 3.03
N ILE A 120 -11.53 5.51 1.84
CA ILE A 120 -10.90 5.94 0.58
C ILE A 120 -11.08 7.45 0.40
N THR A 121 -9.98 8.14 0.12
CA THR A 121 -9.97 9.56 -0.25
C THR A 121 -10.32 9.68 -1.73
N THR A 122 -11.52 10.19 -2.04
CA THR A 122 -12.08 10.11 -3.40
C THR A 122 -11.96 11.38 -4.22
N THR A 123 -11.78 12.53 -3.58
CA THR A 123 -11.76 13.83 -4.26
C THR A 123 -10.45 14.57 -4.10
N VAL A 124 -10.13 15.44 -5.07
CA VAL A 124 -8.95 16.33 -4.98
C VAL A 124 -9.02 17.24 -3.75
N ALA A 125 -10.22 17.71 -3.39
CA ALA A 125 -10.41 18.57 -2.21
C ALA A 125 -10.08 17.83 -0.91
N GLU A 126 -10.53 16.56 -0.77
CA GLU A 126 -10.18 15.71 0.37
C GLU A 126 -8.67 15.46 0.45
N LYS A 127 -8.01 15.17 -0.68
CA LYS A 127 -6.56 14.96 -0.72
C LYS A 127 -5.79 16.19 -0.27
N LYS A 128 -6.15 17.37 -0.79
CA LYS A 128 -5.53 18.65 -0.39
C LYS A 128 -5.71 18.93 1.09
N LYS A 129 -6.93 18.74 1.61
CA LYS A 129 -7.23 18.91 3.02
C LYS A 129 -6.39 17.96 3.88
N LEU A 130 -6.36 16.68 3.53
CA LEU A 130 -5.61 15.66 4.27
C LEU A 130 -4.11 15.96 4.28
N CYS A 131 -3.55 16.36 3.13
CA CYS A 131 -2.15 16.79 3.03
C CYS A 131 -1.85 17.96 3.98
N ALA A 132 -2.71 18.99 3.98
CA ALA A 132 -2.53 20.17 4.82
C ALA A 132 -2.63 19.85 6.32
N GLU A 133 -3.53 18.96 6.71
CA GLU A 133 -3.78 18.60 8.12
C GLU A 133 -2.72 17.65 8.70
N THR A 134 -2.20 16.74 7.88
CA THR A 134 -1.30 15.66 8.35
C THR A 134 0.16 15.84 7.95
N GLY A 135 0.41 16.66 6.93
CA GLY A 135 1.72 16.76 6.29
C GLY A 135 2.19 15.45 5.64
N ALA A 136 1.25 14.52 5.34
CA ALA A 136 1.56 13.27 4.67
C ALA A 136 1.66 13.47 3.15
N ASP A 137 2.51 12.67 2.50
CA ASP A 137 2.72 12.69 1.06
C ASP A 137 1.80 11.73 0.32
N ALA A 138 1.36 10.66 0.99
CA ALA A 138 0.50 9.63 0.42
C ALA A 138 -0.48 9.07 1.47
N VAL A 139 -1.60 8.50 1.00
CA VAL A 139 -2.65 7.93 1.84
C VAL A 139 -2.91 6.47 1.47
N GLU A 140 -3.08 5.63 2.46
CA GLU A 140 -3.41 4.21 2.36
C GLU A 140 -4.31 3.80 3.55
N MET A 141 -4.64 2.51 3.73
CA MET A 141 -5.68 2.12 4.70
C MET A 141 -5.31 0.93 5.61
N GLU A 142 -4.13 0.33 5.47
CA GLU A 142 -3.79 -0.95 6.13
C GLU A 142 -2.52 -0.90 6.99
N SER A 143 -1.53 -0.07 6.64
CA SER A 143 -0.18 -0.17 7.20
C SER A 143 -0.14 -0.07 8.71
N GLU A 144 -0.87 0.85 9.31
CA GLU A 144 -0.86 1.06 10.76
C GLU A 144 -1.32 -0.18 11.53
N ALA A 145 -2.36 -0.87 11.05
CA ALA A 145 -2.85 -2.09 11.67
C ALA A 145 -1.83 -3.25 11.53
N ILE A 146 -1.21 -3.37 10.35
CA ILE A 146 -0.16 -4.39 10.12
C ILE A 146 1.06 -4.11 10.99
N HIS A 147 1.48 -2.83 11.07
CA HIS A 147 2.60 -2.40 11.94
C HIS A 147 2.33 -2.73 13.41
N ALA A 148 1.10 -2.49 13.90
CA ALA A 148 0.74 -2.80 15.28
C ALA A 148 0.91 -4.29 15.59
N VAL A 149 0.41 -5.17 14.73
CA VAL A 149 0.54 -6.63 14.88
C VAL A 149 2.00 -7.07 14.79
N CYS A 150 2.78 -6.52 13.86
CA CYS A 150 4.20 -6.85 13.71
C CYS A 150 5.03 -6.37 14.91
N ARG A 151 4.71 -5.19 15.45
CA ARG A 151 5.37 -4.64 16.65
C ARG A 151 5.18 -5.52 17.87
N GLU A 152 3.97 -6.06 18.08
CA GLU A 152 3.69 -7.02 19.17
C GLU A 152 4.59 -8.26 19.10
N ARG A 153 5.09 -8.59 17.91
CA ARG A 153 5.92 -9.76 17.64
C ARG A 153 7.40 -9.44 17.42
N GLY A 154 7.78 -8.17 17.47
CA GLY A 154 9.16 -7.72 17.20
C GLY A 154 9.61 -7.97 15.75
N ILE A 155 8.67 -8.03 14.79
CA ILE A 155 8.96 -8.27 13.37
C ILE A 155 9.06 -6.91 12.65
N PRO A 156 10.17 -6.61 11.95
CA PRO A 156 10.27 -5.40 11.14
C PRO A 156 9.22 -5.42 10.02
N CYS A 157 8.55 -4.26 9.83
CA CYS A 157 7.43 -4.15 8.90
C CYS A 157 7.46 -2.83 8.14
N PRO A 158 8.35 -2.66 7.15
CA PRO A 158 8.33 -1.49 6.28
C PRO A 158 7.10 -1.46 5.37
N THR A 159 6.70 -0.23 5.01
CA THR A 159 5.65 0.05 4.03
C THR A 159 6.26 0.35 2.67
N VAL A 160 5.80 -0.33 1.62
CA VAL A 160 6.19 -0.08 0.23
C VAL A 160 4.92 0.04 -0.61
N ARG A 161 4.65 1.22 -1.12
CA ARG A 161 3.43 1.51 -1.89
C ARG A 161 3.78 2.03 -3.28
N VAL A 162 2.82 1.97 -4.17
CA VAL A 162 2.90 2.61 -5.48
C VAL A 162 1.74 3.59 -5.64
N ILE A 163 2.02 4.77 -6.18
CA ILE A 163 1.00 5.78 -6.41
C ILE A 163 0.08 5.32 -7.54
N SER A 164 -1.20 5.09 -7.20
CA SER A 164 -2.26 4.65 -8.13
C SER A 164 -3.06 5.79 -8.72
N ASP A 165 -3.08 6.92 -8.03
CA ASP A 165 -3.77 8.15 -8.40
C ASP A 165 -3.09 9.36 -7.76
N THR A 166 -2.91 10.42 -8.52
CA THR A 166 -2.14 11.59 -8.07
C THR A 166 -2.96 12.54 -7.19
N ALA A 167 -2.30 13.50 -6.54
CA ALA A 167 -2.93 14.52 -5.72
C ALA A 167 -3.98 15.36 -6.48
N ASN A 168 -3.79 15.50 -7.80
CA ASN A 168 -4.65 16.30 -8.67
C ASN A 168 -5.74 15.48 -9.38
N GLU A 169 -5.86 14.17 -9.07
CA GLU A 169 -6.87 13.28 -9.65
C GLU A 169 -7.86 12.82 -8.57
N GLY A 170 -9.16 13.01 -8.86
CA GLY A 170 -10.22 12.38 -8.08
C GLY A 170 -10.61 11.03 -8.67
N LEU A 171 -11.14 10.15 -7.84
CA LEU A 171 -11.66 8.86 -8.30
C LEU A 171 -13.00 9.05 -9.04
N PRO A 172 -13.28 8.25 -10.07
CA PRO A 172 -14.47 8.42 -10.90
C PRO A 172 -15.80 8.16 -10.16
N LEU A 173 -15.74 7.36 -9.09
CA LEU A 173 -16.88 7.01 -8.26
C LEU A 173 -16.51 7.19 -6.77
N ASP A 174 -17.51 7.39 -5.93
CA ASP A 174 -17.36 7.29 -4.49
C ASP A 174 -17.33 5.79 -4.09
N PHE A 175 -16.13 5.22 -4.09
CA PHE A 175 -15.93 3.81 -3.74
C PHE A 175 -16.37 3.48 -2.32
N ASN A 176 -16.38 4.46 -1.39
CA ASN A 176 -16.85 4.22 -0.03
C ASN A 176 -18.32 3.75 0.02
N ARG A 177 -19.14 4.20 -0.96
CA ARG A 177 -20.53 3.77 -1.08
C ARG A 177 -20.70 2.41 -1.75
N LEU A 178 -19.66 1.92 -2.42
CA LEU A 178 -19.69 0.67 -3.17
C LEU A 178 -19.23 -0.52 -2.35
N PHE A 179 -18.64 -0.29 -1.19
CA PHE A 179 -18.26 -1.37 -0.29
C PHE A 179 -19.39 -1.77 0.64
N LYS A 180 -19.36 -3.04 1.02
CA LYS A 180 -20.13 -3.62 2.13
C LYS A 180 -19.43 -3.29 3.46
N PRO A 181 -20.07 -3.52 4.62
CA PRO A 181 -19.46 -3.30 5.94
C PRO A 181 -18.17 -4.11 6.17
N ASP A 182 -18.00 -5.23 5.49
CA ASP A 182 -16.79 -6.07 5.50
C ASP A 182 -15.70 -5.60 4.51
N MET A 183 -15.87 -4.42 3.91
CA MET A 183 -14.98 -3.83 2.91
C MET A 183 -14.83 -4.66 1.61
N ASN A 184 -15.75 -5.59 1.35
CA ASN A 184 -15.86 -6.23 0.05
C ASN A 184 -16.67 -5.37 -0.92
N LEU A 185 -16.24 -5.34 -2.19
CA LEU A 185 -16.94 -4.61 -3.24
C LEU A 185 -18.34 -5.21 -3.49
N ASP A 186 -19.36 -4.35 -3.44
CA ASP A 186 -20.73 -4.71 -3.80
C ASP A 186 -20.92 -4.52 -5.31
N TYR A 187 -20.82 -5.63 -6.05
CA TYR A 187 -20.95 -5.61 -7.52
C TYR A 187 -22.33 -5.12 -8.00
N GLY A 188 -23.38 -5.33 -7.21
CA GLY A 188 -24.72 -4.81 -7.51
C GLY A 188 -24.76 -3.29 -7.45
N LYS A 189 -24.20 -2.70 -6.39
CA LYS A 189 -24.06 -1.23 -6.27
C LYS A 189 -23.16 -0.66 -7.35
N LEU A 190 -22.06 -1.35 -7.69
CA LEU A 190 -21.16 -0.93 -8.77
C LEU A 190 -21.88 -0.91 -10.12
N ALA A 191 -22.57 -2.00 -10.48
CA ALA A 191 -23.34 -2.08 -11.72
C ALA A 191 -24.39 -0.97 -11.82
N TRP A 192 -25.12 -0.73 -10.72
CA TRP A 192 -26.10 0.35 -10.65
C TRP A 192 -25.47 1.76 -10.78
N ALA A 193 -24.34 2.00 -10.14
CA ALA A 193 -23.60 3.27 -10.23
C ALA A 193 -23.12 3.53 -11.67
N ILE A 194 -22.67 2.49 -12.37
CA ILE A 194 -22.27 2.57 -13.78
C ILE A 194 -23.49 2.85 -14.67
N ALA A 195 -24.61 2.13 -14.45
CA ALA A 195 -25.85 2.34 -15.22
C ALA A 195 -26.39 3.77 -15.06
N LYS A 196 -26.32 4.34 -13.85
CA LYS A 196 -26.72 5.73 -13.59
C LYS A 196 -25.76 6.80 -14.17
N SER A 197 -24.54 6.45 -14.45
CA SER A 197 -23.51 7.40 -14.89
C SER A 197 -22.65 6.82 -16.01
N PRO A 198 -23.24 6.53 -17.19
CA PRO A 198 -22.51 5.88 -18.30
C PRO A 198 -21.33 6.71 -18.80
N GLY A 199 -21.38 8.04 -18.67
CA GLY A 199 -20.27 8.94 -18.99
C GLY A 199 -19.01 8.71 -18.14
N LYS A 200 -19.11 7.98 -17.01
CA LYS A 200 -17.96 7.64 -16.16
C LYS A 200 -17.22 6.37 -16.60
N ILE A 201 -17.73 5.62 -17.55
CA ILE A 201 -17.12 4.36 -18.03
C ILE A 201 -15.69 4.62 -18.53
N GLY A 202 -15.47 5.68 -19.31
CA GLY A 202 -14.13 6.04 -19.79
C GLY A 202 -13.15 6.34 -18.64
N ALA A 203 -13.61 7.01 -17.59
CA ALA A 203 -12.80 7.29 -16.41
C ALA A 203 -12.51 6.02 -15.57
N LEU A 204 -13.44 5.07 -15.50
CA LEU A 204 -13.22 3.77 -14.86
C LEU A 204 -12.21 2.92 -15.63
N LEU A 205 -12.27 2.91 -16.96
CA LEU A 205 -11.28 2.25 -17.80
C LEU A 205 -9.89 2.90 -17.68
N LYS A 206 -9.83 4.23 -17.55
CA LYS A 206 -8.59 4.95 -17.25
C LYS A 206 -8.03 4.49 -15.90
N LEU A 207 -8.85 4.47 -14.85
CA LEU A 207 -8.44 4.02 -13.51
C LEU A 207 -7.92 2.58 -13.54
N GLN A 208 -8.59 1.66 -14.24
CA GLN A 208 -8.14 0.29 -14.40
C GLN A 208 -6.76 0.19 -15.06
N LYS A 209 -6.50 1.01 -16.10
CA LYS A 209 -5.18 1.06 -16.74
C LYS A 209 -4.11 1.62 -15.80
N GLN A 210 -4.45 2.66 -15.03
CA GLN A 210 -3.54 3.28 -14.07
C GLN A 210 -3.17 2.30 -12.95
N THR A 211 -4.14 1.62 -12.35
CA THR A 211 -3.90 0.64 -11.28
C THR A 211 -3.11 -0.57 -11.78
N ARG A 212 -3.38 -1.05 -13.00
CA ARG A 212 -2.58 -2.11 -13.60
C ARG A 212 -1.13 -1.68 -13.81
N PHE A 213 -0.89 -0.50 -14.38
CA PHE A 213 0.46 0.04 -14.54
C PHE A 213 1.16 0.20 -13.19
N ALA A 214 0.46 0.73 -12.19
CA ALA A 214 1.01 0.86 -10.84
C ALA A 214 1.39 -0.50 -10.24
N ALA A 215 0.53 -1.52 -10.34
CA ALA A 215 0.83 -2.87 -9.86
C ALA A 215 2.06 -3.50 -10.56
N GLU A 216 2.22 -3.28 -11.86
CA GLU A 216 3.40 -3.73 -12.62
C GLU A 216 4.69 -3.03 -12.13
N ARG A 217 4.63 -1.71 -11.84
CA ARG A 217 5.75 -0.94 -11.28
C ARG A 217 6.15 -1.43 -9.89
N LEU A 218 5.16 -1.68 -9.02
CA LEU A 218 5.41 -2.23 -7.70
C LEU A 218 6.06 -3.62 -7.78
N ALA A 219 5.55 -4.48 -8.65
CA ALA A 219 6.08 -5.83 -8.86
C ALA A 219 7.54 -5.83 -9.35
N ASP A 220 7.90 -4.92 -10.28
CA ASP A 220 9.29 -4.74 -10.74
C ASP A 220 10.19 -4.32 -9.57
N THR A 221 9.77 -3.34 -8.77
CA THR A 221 10.51 -2.90 -7.58
C THR A 221 10.71 -4.04 -6.59
N LEU A 222 9.65 -4.76 -6.24
CA LEU A 222 9.72 -5.89 -5.30
C LEU A 222 10.59 -7.03 -5.83
N SER A 223 10.62 -7.25 -7.14
CA SER A 223 11.45 -8.29 -7.76
C SER A 223 12.95 -8.02 -7.66
N ARG A 224 13.35 -6.74 -7.64
CA ARG A 224 14.74 -6.29 -7.44
C ARG A 224 15.13 -6.22 -5.97
N LEU A 225 14.15 -6.13 -5.10
CA LEU A 225 14.35 -6.04 -3.65
C LEU A 225 14.58 -7.41 -3.02
N LEU A 226 13.90 -8.45 -3.54
CA LEU A 226 13.79 -9.81 -3.00
C LEU A 226 14.38 -10.85 -3.96
#